data_d289044da2e8415f401a3ca4ba7e9ebd
#
_entry.id   d289044da2e8415f401a3ca4ba7e9ebd
#
_cell.length_a   1.000
_cell.length_b   1.000
_cell.length_c   1.000
_cell.angle_alpha   90.00
_cell.angle_beta   90.00
_cell.angle_gamma   90.00
#
_symmetry.space_group_name_H-M   'P 1'
#
loop_
_entity.id
_entity.type
_entity.pdbx_description
1 polymer ?
#
loop_
_entity_poly.entity_id
_entity_poly.type
_entity_poly.pdbx_seq_one_letter_code
_entity_poly.pdbx_strand_id
1 'polypeptide(L)'
;MPALNERAHELCEAMAAEADRLGIVVSALGCGTRIIDCGVKTPGSVEAGRRLAHICLAGLGDVFIATTDQDSPTSQAVRVATNAPIAACMASQYAGWEVKGEKFFAMGSGPMRAGACREELFKDIGNCEQPEVCVGVLETRKLPPDAVCTSIAEKCQITPDKLTLLVAPTSSIAGTIQIVARSVETTLHKLHVLGFDLSRIVSGIGKAPLPPVADDDLVAIGRTNDAILYGGDVTLSVRGDDASIAEIGPRVPSNSSPDHGRPFREIFARYNHDFYRIDPLLFSPGLVKFVNVETGQRHAFGQLAPDVLAESFAKK
;
A
#
# COMPACT_ATOMS: atom_id res chain seq x y z
N MET A 1 -18.99 0.58 -12.22
CA MET A 1 -17.82 0.55 -11.32
C MET A 1 -16.67 1.25 -12.03
N PRO A 2 -15.72 1.87 -11.35
CA PRO A 2 -14.54 2.42 -12.02
C PRO A 2 -13.73 1.27 -12.66
N ALA A 3 -13.30 1.46 -13.90
CA ALA A 3 -12.43 0.53 -14.63
C ALA A 3 -11.01 0.65 -14.08
N LEU A 4 -10.68 -0.13 -13.05
CA LEU A 4 -9.43 0.01 -12.30
C LEU A 4 -8.21 -0.29 -13.17
N ASN A 5 -8.28 -1.39 -13.93
CA ASN A 5 -7.16 -1.85 -14.75
C ASN A 5 -6.89 -0.96 -15.96
N GLU A 6 -7.93 -0.51 -16.67
CA GLU A 6 -7.79 0.42 -17.80
C GLU A 6 -7.19 1.75 -17.36
N ARG A 7 -7.68 2.33 -16.25
CA ARG A 7 -7.13 3.56 -15.66
C ARG A 7 -5.66 3.43 -15.30
N ALA A 8 -5.31 2.32 -14.64
CA ALA A 8 -3.92 2.05 -14.28
C ALA A 8 -3.04 1.82 -15.52
N HIS A 9 -3.59 1.21 -16.58
CA HIS A 9 -2.88 1.02 -17.84
C HIS A 9 -2.54 2.36 -18.49
N GLU A 10 -3.48 3.30 -18.59
CA GLU A 10 -3.23 4.65 -19.09
C GLU A 10 -2.13 5.38 -18.31
N LEU A 11 -2.14 5.24 -16.97
CA LEU A 11 -1.10 5.79 -16.11
C LEU A 11 0.27 5.13 -16.34
N CYS A 12 0.29 3.82 -16.64
CA CYS A 12 1.52 3.11 -17.02
C CYS A 12 2.08 3.61 -18.34
N GLU A 13 1.24 3.90 -19.35
CA GLU A 13 1.68 4.50 -20.62
C GLU A 13 2.32 5.87 -20.38
N ALA A 14 1.67 6.73 -19.59
CA ALA A 14 2.21 8.05 -19.25
C ALA A 14 3.53 7.95 -18.44
N MET A 15 3.64 6.96 -17.57
CA MET A 15 4.87 6.71 -16.81
C MET A 15 5.99 6.19 -17.70
N ALA A 16 5.71 5.27 -18.60
CA ALA A 16 6.66 4.69 -19.54
C ALA A 16 7.22 5.72 -20.52
N ALA A 17 6.40 6.66 -20.98
CA ALA A 17 6.84 7.75 -21.86
C ALA A 17 7.91 8.67 -21.25
N GLU A 18 8.06 8.67 -19.93
CA GLU A 18 9.01 9.48 -19.17
C GLU A 18 10.10 8.62 -18.48
N ALA A 19 10.33 7.40 -18.95
CA ALA A 19 11.17 6.42 -18.25
C ALA A 19 12.56 6.96 -17.87
N ASP A 20 13.26 7.61 -18.79
CA ASP A 20 14.60 8.16 -18.53
C ASP A 20 14.57 9.23 -17.43
N ARG A 21 13.59 10.14 -17.47
CA ARG A 21 13.43 11.21 -16.45
C ARG A 21 13.14 10.64 -15.07
N LEU A 22 12.41 9.53 -15.02
CA LEU A 22 12.01 8.87 -13.79
C LEU A 22 13.07 7.93 -13.24
N GLY A 23 14.12 7.62 -14.01
CA GLY A 23 15.16 6.64 -13.65
C GLY A 23 14.58 5.23 -13.55
N ILE A 24 13.65 4.87 -14.43
CA ILE A 24 13.01 3.55 -14.53
C ILE A 24 13.37 2.89 -15.86
N VAL A 25 13.16 1.58 -15.96
CA VAL A 25 13.38 0.83 -17.20
C VAL A 25 12.11 0.09 -17.60
N VAL A 26 11.70 0.26 -18.86
CA VAL A 26 10.55 -0.44 -19.45
C VAL A 26 11.08 -1.51 -20.39
N SER A 27 10.61 -2.75 -20.24
CA SER A 27 10.99 -3.88 -21.06
C SER A 27 9.81 -4.83 -21.27
N ALA A 28 9.92 -5.70 -22.26
CA ALA A 28 8.99 -6.82 -22.48
C ALA A 28 9.72 -8.14 -22.23
N LEU A 29 9.06 -9.08 -21.59
CA LEU A 29 9.52 -10.45 -21.39
C LEU A 29 9.21 -11.32 -22.63
N GLY A 30 9.79 -12.53 -22.68
CA GLY A 30 9.55 -13.48 -23.77
C GLY A 30 8.07 -13.87 -23.94
N CYS A 31 7.30 -13.91 -22.85
CA CYS A 31 5.85 -14.15 -22.89
C CYS A 31 5.01 -12.93 -23.34
N GLY A 32 5.62 -11.77 -23.60
CA GLY A 32 4.98 -10.54 -24.01
C GLY A 32 4.63 -9.58 -22.86
N THR A 33 4.68 -10.02 -21.60
CA THR A 33 4.37 -9.17 -20.45
C THR A 33 5.31 -7.96 -20.36
N ARG A 34 4.73 -6.77 -20.19
CA ARG A 34 5.50 -5.54 -19.98
C ARG A 34 5.93 -5.40 -18.53
N ILE A 35 7.20 -5.13 -18.32
CA ILE A 35 7.80 -4.86 -17.01
C ILE A 35 8.24 -3.41 -16.94
N ILE A 36 7.84 -2.72 -15.88
CA ILE A 36 8.31 -1.40 -15.51
C ILE A 36 9.15 -1.58 -14.23
N ASP A 37 10.45 -1.61 -14.39
CA ASP A 37 11.41 -1.72 -13.29
C ASP A 37 11.56 -0.34 -12.64
N CYS A 38 11.12 -0.22 -11.38
CA CYS A 38 11.14 1.03 -10.61
C CYS A 38 12.22 1.04 -9.52
N GLY A 39 13.09 0.02 -9.45
CA GLY A 39 14.11 -0.01 -8.40
C GLY A 39 14.88 -1.32 -8.26
N VAL A 40 14.68 -2.34 -9.13
CA VAL A 40 15.40 -3.63 -9.06
C VAL A 40 16.79 -3.52 -9.69
N LYS A 41 16.87 -3.03 -10.93
CA LYS A 41 18.12 -2.83 -11.70
C LYS A 41 18.36 -1.37 -12.07
N THR A 42 17.57 -0.48 -11.55
CA THR A 42 17.56 0.94 -11.83
C THR A 42 17.38 1.73 -10.54
N PRO A 43 17.90 2.97 -10.43
CA PRO A 43 17.81 3.73 -9.18
C PRO A 43 16.38 4.13 -8.80
N GLY A 44 15.48 4.25 -9.78
CA GLY A 44 14.17 4.87 -9.56
C GLY A 44 14.30 6.35 -9.19
N SER A 45 13.21 6.93 -8.70
CA SER A 45 13.18 8.29 -8.18
C SER A 45 12.00 8.50 -7.25
N VAL A 46 11.97 9.62 -6.52
CA VAL A 46 10.82 10.03 -5.70
C VAL A 46 9.55 10.13 -6.56
N GLU A 47 9.66 10.73 -7.76
CA GLU A 47 8.52 10.84 -8.67
C GLU A 47 8.09 9.48 -9.24
N ALA A 48 9.03 8.57 -9.50
CA ALA A 48 8.69 7.19 -9.88
C ALA A 48 7.90 6.49 -8.77
N GLY A 49 8.31 6.63 -7.52
CA GLY A 49 7.61 6.06 -6.36
C GLY A 49 6.21 6.65 -6.17
N ARG A 50 6.07 7.97 -6.34
CA ARG A 50 4.77 8.65 -6.27
C ARG A 50 3.81 8.13 -7.36
N ARG A 51 4.29 8.00 -8.61
CA ARG A 51 3.49 7.44 -9.72
C ARG A 51 3.18 5.97 -9.53
N LEU A 52 4.13 5.18 -9.04
CA LEU A 52 3.91 3.78 -8.68
C LEU A 52 2.78 3.63 -7.66
N ALA A 53 2.79 4.44 -6.60
CA ALA A 53 1.73 4.44 -5.59
C ALA A 53 0.37 4.90 -6.18
N HIS A 54 0.37 5.90 -7.06
CA HIS A 54 -0.84 6.38 -7.74
C HIS A 54 -1.43 5.32 -8.67
N ILE A 55 -0.60 4.60 -9.43
CA ILE A 55 -0.99 3.46 -10.26
C ILE A 55 -1.55 2.32 -9.40
N CYS A 56 -0.89 2.05 -8.26
CA CYS A 56 -1.34 1.03 -7.30
C CYS A 56 -2.75 1.34 -6.74
N LEU A 57 -3.14 2.60 -6.65
CA LEU A 57 -4.49 3.09 -6.31
C LEU A 57 -5.43 3.14 -7.53
N ALA A 58 -5.04 2.61 -8.69
CA ALA A 58 -5.77 2.70 -9.95
C ALA A 58 -6.12 4.15 -10.36
N GLY A 59 -5.33 5.13 -9.95
CA GLY A 59 -5.62 6.55 -10.21
C GLY A 59 -6.87 7.09 -9.49
N LEU A 60 -7.36 6.39 -8.47
CA LEU A 60 -8.53 6.79 -7.67
C LEU A 60 -8.15 7.48 -6.36
N GLY A 61 -6.88 7.76 -6.17
CA GLY A 61 -6.36 8.51 -5.02
C GLY A 61 -5.13 9.31 -5.42
N ASP A 62 -5.03 10.51 -4.89
CA ASP A 62 -3.88 11.39 -5.09
C ASP A 62 -2.76 11.03 -4.10
N VAL A 63 -1.53 11.02 -4.59
CA VAL A 63 -0.33 10.78 -3.79
C VAL A 63 0.60 11.99 -3.91
N PHE A 64 0.99 12.55 -2.76
CA PHE A 64 1.86 13.73 -2.68
C PHE A 64 3.03 13.47 -1.75
N ILE A 65 4.19 14.03 -2.10
CA ILE A 65 5.31 14.17 -1.17
C ILE A 65 5.25 15.57 -0.58
N ALA A 66 5.08 15.66 0.72
CA ALA A 66 4.93 16.92 1.45
C ALA A 66 6.11 17.10 2.43
N THR A 67 6.43 18.33 2.74
CA THR A 67 7.34 18.65 3.86
C THR A 67 6.65 18.34 5.19
N THR A 68 7.44 17.98 6.18
CA THR A 68 7.00 17.78 7.56
C THR A 68 7.36 18.97 8.44
N ASP A 69 6.79 19.03 9.64
CA ASP A 69 7.14 20.00 10.66
C ASP A 69 8.55 19.73 11.23
N GLN A 70 9.15 20.74 11.89
CA GLN A 70 10.52 20.63 12.41
C GLN A 70 10.72 19.52 13.45
N ASP A 71 9.68 19.17 14.18
CA ASP A 71 9.71 18.10 15.21
C ASP A 71 9.53 16.68 14.62
N SER A 72 9.35 16.55 13.31
CA SER A 72 9.23 15.25 12.65
C SER A 72 10.60 14.58 12.52
N PRO A 73 10.72 13.26 12.71
CA PRO A 73 11.96 12.54 12.52
C PRO A 73 12.44 12.49 11.05
N THR A 74 11.64 12.99 10.12
CA THR A 74 11.98 13.09 8.68
C THR A 74 11.56 14.44 8.13
N SER A 75 12.25 14.91 7.08
CA SER A 75 11.91 16.16 6.38
C SER A 75 10.74 16.05 5.41
N GLN A 76 10.33 14.83 5.08
CA GLN A 76 9.27 14.56 4.10
C GLN A 76 8.27 13.53 4.64
N ALA A 77 7.04 13.63 4.14
CA ALA A 77 5.97 12.66 4.37
C ALA A 77 5.26 12.33 3.06
N VAL A 78 4.72 11.12 2.99
CA VAL A 78 3.78 10.71 1.95
C VAL A 78 2.36 11.02 2.41
N ARG A 79 1.60 11.74 1.60
CA ARG A 79 0.17 12.01 1.81
C ARG A 79 -0.64 11.30 0.74
N VAL A 80 -1.74 10.73 1.13
CA VAL A 80 -2.71 10.07 0.24
C VAL A 80 -4.10 10.62 0.52
N ALA A 81 -4.86 10.88 -0.54
CA ALA A 81 -6.27 11.28 -0.41
C ALA A 81 -7.11 10.54 -1.45
N THR A 82 -8.26 10.01 -1.05
CA THR A 82 -9.17 9.32 -1.97
C THR A 82 -10.63 9.55 -1.60
N ASN A 83 -11.47 9.70 -2.61
CA ASN A 83 -12.94 9.72 -2.49
C ASN A 83 -13.57 8.38 -2.94
N ALA A 84 -12.76 7.37 -3.24
CA ALA A 84 -13.18 6.04 -3.60
C ALA A 84 -12.39 4.98 -2.79
N PRO A 85 -12.42 5.04 -1.43
CA PRO A 85 -11.49 4.31 -0.58
C PRO A 85 -11.56 2.79 -0.77
N ILE A 86 -12.75 2.24 -0.98
CA ILE A 86 -12.91 0.79 -1.16
C ILE A 86 -12.29 0.34 -2.49
N ALA A 87 -12.59 1.03 -3.59
CA ALA A 87 -12.04 0.68 -4.90
C ALA A 87 -10.53 0.94 -4.96
N ALA A 88 -10.07 2.12 -4.51
CA ALA A 88 -8.67 2.51 -4.55
C ALA A 88 -7.78 1.66 -3.62
N CYS A 89 -8.20 1.52 -2.36
CA CYS A 89 -7.37 0.90 -1.33
C CYS A 89 -7.60 -0.60 -1.23
N MET A 90 -8.85 -1.05 -1.07
CA MET A 90 -9.14 -2.46 -0.77
C MET A 90 -9.15 -3.33 -2.02
N ALA A 91 -9.79 -2.90 -3.12
CA ALA A 91 -9.84 -3.67 -4.36
C ALA A 91 -8.52 -3.58 -5.16
N SER A 92 -7.76 -2.47 -5.04
CA SER A 92 -6.53 -2.25 -5.80
C SER A 92 -5.28 -2.30 -4.92
N GLN A 93 -5.05 -1.32 -4.04
CA GLN A 93 -3.76 -1.10 -3.37
C GLN A 93 -3.37 -2.20 -2.35
N TYR A 94 -4.32 -2.84 -1.68
CA TYR A 94 -4.02 -3.86 -0.68
C TYR A 94 -3.06 -4.94 -1.21
N ALA A 95 -2.05 -5.31 -0.42
CA ALA A 95 -1.03 -6.30 -0.80
C ALA A 95 -1.46 -7.72 -0.39
N GLY A 96 -2.61 -8.17 -0.87
CA GLY A 96 -3.21 -9.44 -0.48
C GLY A 96 -2.81 -10.66 -1.32
N TRP A 97 -2.06 -10.46 -2.41
CA TRP A 97 -1.74 -11.53 -3.32
C TRP A 97 -0.29 -12.00 -3.21
N GLU A 98 -0.05 -13.16 -2.59
CA GLU A 98 1.25 -13.84 -2.65
C GLU A 98 1.49 -14.40 -4.06
N VAL A 99 2.46 -13.83 -4.77
CA VAL A 99 2.91 -14.29 -6.09
C VAL A 99 4.11 -15.20 -5.91
N LYS A 100 3.95 -16.48 -6.19
CA LYS A 100 4.97 -17.52 -6.00
C LYS A 100 5.37 -18.14 -7.34
N GLY A 101 6.66 -18.44 -7.49
CA GLY A 101 7.25 -19.24 -8.56
C GLY A 101 8.36 -20.12 -8.01
N GLU A 102 9.04 -20.94 -8.84
CA GLU A 102 10.05 -21.91 -8.40
C GLU A 102 11.16 -21.27 -7.53
N LYS A 103 11.66 -20.07 -7.92
CA LYS A 103 12.67 -19.31 -7.17
C LYS A 103 12.29 -17.83 -7.08
N PHE A 104 10.98 -17.56 -7.08
CA PHE A 104 10.42 -16.23 -7.10
C PHE A 104 9.35 -16.09 -6.02
N PHE A 105 9.41 -14.97 -5.31
CA PHE A 105 8.37 -14.54 -4.38
C PHE A 105 8.20 -13.02 -4.50
N ALA A 106 6.96 -12.56 -4.50
CA ALA A 106 6.61 -11.16 -4.41
C ALA A 106 5.28 -11.00 -3.67
N MET A 107 5.11 -9.88 -2.97
CA MET A 107 3.77 -9.42 -2.59
C MET A 107 3.18 -8.66 -3.77
N GLY A 108 2.01 -9.11 -4.20
CA GLY A 108 1.27 -8.55 -5.32
C GLY A 108 0.15 -7.64 -4.84
N SER A 109 0.02 -6.51 -5.51
CA SER A 109 -1.01 -5.49 -5.29
C SER A 109 -1.36 -4.81 -6.62
N GLY A 110 -2.20 -3.80 -6.55
CA GLY A 110 -2.66 -3.09 -7.75
C GLY A 110 -3.93 -3.70 -8.35
N PRO A 111 -4.43 -3.10 -9.43
CA PRO A 111 -5.72 -3.45 -10.04
C PRO A 111 -5.84 -4.90 -10.53
N MET A 112 -4.72 -5.58 -10.81
CA MET A 112 -4.75 -7.01 -11.19
C MET A 112 -5.50 -7.89 -10.18
N ARG A 113 -5.58 -7.46 -8.90
CA ARG A 113 -6.33 -8.18 -7.86
C ARG A 113 -7.83 -8.19 -8.15
N ALA A 114 -8.38 -7.04 -8.58
CA ALA A 114 -9.78 -6.93 -9.01
C ALA A 114 -10.05 -7.74 -10.29
N GLY A 115 -9.06 -7.82 -11.20
CA GLY A 115 -9.16 -8.66 -12.41
C GLY A 115 -9.15 -10.15 -12.07
N ALA A 116 -8.32 -10.59 -11.14
CA ALA A 116 -8.28 -11.98 -10.69
C ALA A 116 -9.46 -12.35 -9.77
N CYS A 117 -9.94 -11.44 -8.96
CA CYS A 117 -11.07 -11.57 -8.02
C CYS A 117 -11.06 -12.87 -7.20
N ARG A 118 -9.90 -13.22 -6.58
CA ARG A 118 -9.69 -14.54 -5.95
C ARG A 118 -9.66 -14.52 -4.42
N GLU A 119 -9.48 -13.33 -3.83
CA GLU A 119 -9.39 -13.18 -2.39
C GLU A 119 -10.78 -13.14 -1.75
N GLU A 120 -10.92 -13.70 -0.55
CA GLU A 120 -12.17 -13.67 0.22
C GLU A 120 -12.71 -12.25 0.42
N LEU A 121 -11.82 -11.27 0.55
CA LEU A 121 -12.13 -9.86 0.66
C LEU A 121 -13.11 -9.37 -0.41
N PHE A 122 -13.01 -9.87 -1.65
CA PHE A 122 -13.90 -9.46 -2.74
C PHE A 122 -15.35 -9.92 -2.57
N LYS A 123 -15.61 -10.91 -1.70
CA LYS A 123 -17.00 -11.28 -1.34
C LYS A 123 -17.67 -10.18 -0.55
N ASP A 124 -16.90 -9.46 0.27
CA ASP A 124 -17.42 -8.40 1.15
C ASP A 124 -17.47 -7.04 0.44
N ILE A 125 -16.44 -6.72 -0.34
CA ILE A 125 -16.31 -5.40 -0.97
C ILE A 125 -16.85 -5.33 -2.40
N GLY A 126 -17.02 -6.46 -3.08
CA GLY A 126 -17.29 -6.50 -4.52
C GLY A 126 -16.08 -5.99 -5.33
N ASN A 127 -16.33 -5.17 -6.33
CA ASN A 127 -15.28 -4.53 -7.17
C ASN A 127 -14.46 -5.48 -8.05
N CYS A 128 -14.97 -6.68 -8.37
CA CYS A 128 -14.38 -7.54 -9.39
C CYS A 128 -14.53 -6.95 -10.78
N GLU A 129 -13.55 -7.16 -11.64
CA GLU A 129 -13.53 -6.72 -13.04
C GLU A 129 -13.30 -7.90 -13.99
N GLN A 130 -13.68 -7.71 -15.23
CA GLN A 130 -13.27 -8.54 -16.38
C GLN A 130 -12.54 -7.64 -17.38
N PRO A 131 -11.29 -7.26 -17.10
CA PRO A 131 -10.58 -6.27 -17.87
C PRO A 131 -9.97 -6.86 -19.15
N GLU A 132 -9.76 -6.02 -20.18
CA GLU A 132 -9.00 -6.40 -21.38
C GLU A 132 -7.48 -6.32 -21.16
N VAL A 133 -7.05 -5.52 -20.20
CA VAL A 133 -5.65 -5.34 -19.79
C VAL A 133 -5.55 -5.42 -18.27
N CYS A 134 -4.43 -5.91 -17.73
CA CYS A 134 -4.20 -5.92 -16.27
C CYS A 134 -2.92 -5.20 -15.89
N VAL A 135 -2.97 -4.52 -14.75
CA VAL A 135 -1.82 -3.85 -14.14
C VAL A 135 -1.62 -4.36 -12.71
N GLY A 136 -0.41 -4.82 -12.44
CA GLY A 136 -0.01 -5.25 -11.10
C GLY A 136 1.24 -4.54 -10.59
N VAL A 137 1.37 -4.48 -9.27
CA VAL A 137 2.55 -3.99 -8.58
C VAL A 137 3.14 -5.14 -7.78
N LEU A 138 4.42 -5.42 -7.99
CA LEU A 138 5.15 -6.48 -7.30
C LEU A 138 6.23 -5.89 -6.39
N GLU A 139 6.14 -6.21 -5.12
CA GLU A 139 7.16 -5.88 -4.14
C GLU A 139 8.14 -7.04 -4.03
N THR A 140 9.31 -6.87 -4.65
CA THR A 140 10.37 -7.90 -4.73
C THR A 140 11.68 -7.33 -5.24
N ARG A 141 12.81 -8.02 -4.94
CA ARG A 141 14.15 -7.72 -5.47
C ARG A 141 14.45 -8.32 -6.84
N LYS A 142 13.53 -9.10 -7.41
CA LYS A 142 13.77 -9.82 -8.67
C LYS A 142 12.68 -9.47 -9.68
N LEU A 143 13.05 -9.29 -10.93
CA LEU A 143 12.07 -9.25 -11.99
C LEU A 143 11.41 -10.62 -12.15
N PRO A 144 10.07 -10.67 -12.37
CA PRO A 144 9.36 -11.93 -12.50
C PRO A 144 9.81 -12.68 -13.78
N PRO A 145 9.95 -14.01 -13.72
CA PRO A 145 10.16 -14.81 -14.93
C PRO A 145 8.85 -15.00 -15.71
N ASP A 146 8.96 -15.37 -16.99
CA ASP A 146 7.83 -15.60 -17.91
C ASP A 146 6.73 -16.48 -17.30
N ALA A 147 7.11 -17.59 -16.67
CA ALA A 147 6.15 -18.52 -16.05
C ALA A 147 5.29 -17.87 -14.96
N VAL A 148 5.86 -16.95 -14.18
CA VAL A 148 5.12 -16.20 -13.15
C VAL A 148 4.14 -15.22 -13.80
N CYS A 149 4.59 -14.51 -14.84
CA CYS A 149 3.74 -13.58 -15.58
C CYS A 149 2.57 -14.30 -16.27
N THR A 150 2.84 -15.43 -16.90
CA THR A 150 1.79 -16.28 -17.51
C THR A 150 0.78 -16.73 -16.46
N SER A 151 1.24 -17.19 -15.29
CA SER A 151 0.34 -17.58 -14.20
C SER A 151 -0.51 -16.43 -13.64
N ILE A 152 0.02 -15.20 -13.59
CA ILE A 152 -0.76 -14.01 -13.21
C ILE A 152 -1.82 -13.72 -14.28
N ALA A 153 -1.43 -13.71 -15.56
CA ALA A 153 -2.31 -13.43 -16.69
C ALA A 153 -3.48 -14.44 -16.75
N GLU A 154 -3.19 -15.73 -16.60
CA GLU A 154 -4.21 -16.79 -16.52
C GLU A 154 -5.22 -16.55 -15.40
N LYS A 155 -4.76 -16.14 -14.22
CA LYS A 155 -5.63 -15.84 -13.07
C LYS A 155 -6.51 -14.60 -13.32
N CYS A 156 -6.03 -13.65 -14.10
CA CYS A 156 -6.76 -12.46 -14.52
C CYS A 156 -7.60 -12.71 -15.81
N GLN A 157 -7.54 -13.91 -16.39
CA GLN A 157 -8.26 -14.31 -17.61
C GLN A 157 -7.89 -13.46 -18.84
N ILE A 158 -6.62 -13.04 -18.93
CA ILE A 158 -6.03 -12.30 -20.06
C ILE A 158 -4.83 -13.04 -20.64
N THR A 159 -4.36 -12.61 -21.81
CA THR A 159 -3.07 -13.07 -22.36
C THR A 159 -1.89 -12.31 -21.74
N PRO A 160 -0.68 -12.93 -21.64
CA PRO A 160 0.48 -12.29 -20.98
C PRO A 160 0.90 -10.95 -21.59
N ASP A 161 0.67 -10.71 -22.88
CA ASP A 161 0.97 -9.45 -23.57
C ASP A 161 0.01 -8.30 -23.16
N LYS A 162 -1.09 -8.61 -22.49
CA LYS A 162 -2.03 -7.66 -21.89
C LYS A 162 -1.73 -7.34 -20.42
N LEU A 163 -0.69 -7.96 -19.86
CA LEU A 163 -0.26 -7.73 -18.49
C LEU A 163 0.88 -6.71 -18.43
N THR A 164 0.76 -5.72 -17.56
CA THR A 164 1.83 -4.82 -17.17
C THR A 164 2.13 -4.98 -15.69
N LEU A 165 3.40 -5.22 -15.34
CA LEU A 165 3.85 -5.35 -13.95
C LEU A 165 4.88 -4.27 -13.63
N LEU A 166 4.60 -3.47 -12.59
CA LEU A 166 5.56 -2.54 -12.02
C LEU A 166 6.26 -3.26 -10.86
N VAL A 167 7.58 -3.16 -10.79
CA VAL A 167 8.38 -3.92 -9.83
C VAL A 167 9.29 -2.98 -9.05
N ALA A 168 9.24 -3.05 -7.73
CA ALA A 168 10.13 -2.30 -6.84
C ALA A 168 10.44 -3.11 -5.57
N PRO A 169 11.70 -3.21 -5.13
CA PRO A 169 12.02 -3.73 -3.80
C PRO A 169 11.66 -2.71 -2.72
N THR A 170 11.32 -3.17 -1.53
CA THR A 170 11.04 -2.32 -0.36
C THR A 170 12.20 -1.37 -0.08
N SER A 171 13.43 -1.84 -0.26
CA SER A 171 14.68 -1.09 -0.07
C SER A 171 15.05 -0.16 -1.23
N SER A 172 14.13 0.15 -2.14
CA SER A 172 14.28 1.22 -3.14
C SER A 172 13.46 2.44 -2.75
N ILE A 173 13.83 3.63 -3.28
CA ILE A 173 13.04 4.85 -3.04
C ILE A 173 11.59 4.71 -3.55
N ALA A 174 11.39 4.07 -4.70
CA ALA A 174 10.06 3.86 -5.25
C ALA A 174 9.24 2.86 -4.40
N GLY A 175 9.86 1.76 -3.95
CA GLY A 175 9.22 0.79 -3.07
C GLY A 175 8.89 1.39 -1.70
N THR A 176 9.82 2.12 -1.08
CA THR A 176 9.57 2.83 0.18
C THR A 176 8.36 3.75 0.08
N ILE A 177 8.27 4.59 -0.95
CA ILE A 177 7.16 5.54 -1.13
C ILE A 177 5.83 4.81 -1.34
N GLN A 178 5.79 3.78 -2.19
CA GLN A 178 4.55 3.06 -2.47
C GLN A 178 4.01 2.32 -1.23
N ILE A 179 4.88 1.83 -0.33
CA ILE A 179 4.46 1.19 0.90
C ILE A 179 3.95 2.23 1.90
N VAL A 180 4.69 3.33 2.10
CA VAL A 180 4.26 4.40 3.02
C VAL A 180 2.95 5.07 2.56
N ALA A 181 2.64 5.05 1.26
CA ALA A 181 1.37 5.51 0.70
C ALA A 181 0.15 4.63 1.09
N ARG A 182 0.34 3.56 1.85
CA ARG A 182 -0.73 2.64 2.28
C ARG A 182 -1.43 3.01 3.57
N SER A 183 -1.16 4.17 4.16
CA SER A 183 -1.72 4.55 5.46
C SER A 183 -3.26 4.48 5.51
N VAL A 184 -3.96 4.92 4.47
CA VAL A 184 -5.43 4.80 4.37
C VAL A 184 -5.83 3.34 4.19
N GLU A 185 -5.19 2.62 3.27
CA GLU A 185 -5.45 1.20 2.99
C GLU A 185 -5.33 0.36 4.26
N THR A 186 -4.23 0.54 5.02
CA THR A 186 -3.98 -0.20 6.27
C THR A 186 -5.07 0.05 7.32
N THR A 187 -5.59 1.29 7.39
CA THR A 187 -6.73 1.62 8.26
C THR A 187 -8.00 0.90 7.83
N LEU A 188 -8.29 0.86 6.53
CA LEU A 188 -9.47 0.18 6.00
C LEU A 188 -9.40 -1.32 6.19
N HIS A 189 -8.22 -1.92 5.97
CA HIS A 189 -8.00 -3.33 6.24
C HIS A 189 -8.23 -3.66 7.73
N LYS A 190 -7.70 -2.83 8.65
CA LYS A 190 -7.97 -2.98 10.09
C LYS A 190 -9.45 -2.92 10.42
N LEU A 191 -10.18 -1.96 9.86
CA LEU A 191 -11.63 -1.82 10.05
C LEU A 191 -12.38 -3.04 9.52
N HIS A 192 -11.98 -3.59 8.36
CA HIS A 192 -12.53 -4.83 7.83
C HIS A 192 -12.32 -6.01 8.79
N VAL A 193 -11.10 -6.20 9.29
CA VAL A 193 -10.77 -7.27 10.27
C VAL A 193 -11.59 -7.11 11.56
N LEU A 194 -11.89 -5.89 11.97
CA LEU A 194 -12.72 -5.59 13.14
C LEU A 194 -14.22 -5.74 12.90
N GLY A 195 -14.64 -6.01 11.64
CA GLY A 195 -16.05 -6.17 11.28
C GLY A 195 -16.82 -4.86 11.09
N PHE A 196 -16.12 -3.74 10.85
CA PHE A 196 -16.77 -2.47 10.53
C PHE A 196 -17.34 -2.50 9.12
N ASP A 197 -18.56 -1.98 8.96
CA ASP A 197 -19.17 -1.84 7.64
C ASP A 197 -18.43 -0.77 6.80
N LEU A 198 -17.59 -1.25 5.88
CA LEU A 198 -16.76 -0.40 5.02
C LEU A 198 -17.59 0.48 4.06
N SER A 199 -18.85 0.13 3.77
CA SER A 199 -19.73 0.93 2.92
C SER A 199 -20.05 2.31 3.52
N ARG A 200 -19.85 2.46 4.81
CA ARG A 200 -20.01 3.72 5.56
C ARG A 200 -18.86 4.71 5.31
N ILE A 201 -17.74 4.28 4.72
CA ILE A 201 -16.56 5.13 4.52
C ILE A 201 -16.69 5.86 3.19
N VAL A 202 -16.73 7.20 3.25
CA VAL A 202 -16.96 8.10 2.11
C VAL A 202 -15.65 8.52 1.47
N SER A 203 -14.65 8.87 2.29
CA SER A 203 -13.32 9.31 1.84
C SER A 203 -12.27 9.02 2.89
N GLY A 204 -11.01 9.04 2.47
CA GLY A 204 -9.87 8.88 3.36
C GLY A 204 -8.72 9.81 3.00
N ILE A 205 -8.09 10.37 4.01
CA ILE A 205 -6.85 11.15 3.89
C ILE A 205 -5.86 10.58 4.89
N GLY A 206 -4.66 10.25 4.42
CA GLY A 206 -3.58 9.74 5.25
C GLY A 206 -2.28 10.50 5.05
N LYS A 207 -1.47 10.54 6.09
CA LYS A 207 -0.10 11.08 6.08
C LYS A 207 0.78 10.15 6.90
N ALA A 208 1.96 9.81 6.37
CA ALA A 208 2.98 9.08 7.14
C ALA A 208 4.38 9.63 6.78
N PRO A 209 5.33 9.69 7.72
CA PRO A 209 6.67 10.18 7.45
C PRO A 209 7.38 9.27 6.43
N LEU A 210 8.15 9.86 5.51
CA LEU A 210 8.95 9.10 4.56
C LEU A 210 10.29 8.72 5.21
N PRO A 211 10.51 7.43 5.52
CA PRO A 211 11.73 7.00 6.18
C PRO A 211 12.93 7.08 5.23
N PRO A 212 14.16 7.14 5.76
CA PRO A 212 15.37 6.94 4.97
C PRO A 212 15.33 5.60 4.25
N VAL A 213 15.70 5.57 2.97
CA VAL A 213 15.83 4.34 2.20
C VAL A 213 16.89 3.46 2.86
N ALA A 214 16.60 2.17 2.97
CA ALA A 214 17.50 1.20 3.58
C ALA A 214 18.31 0.43 2.54
N ASP A 215 19.46 -0.10 2.94
CA ASP A 215 20.34 -0.88 2.06
C ASP A 215 19.83 -2.33 1.85
N ASP A 216 19.01 -2.83 2.79
CA ASP A 216 18.42 -4.17 2.72
C ASP A 216 16.92 -4.16 3.00
N ASP A 217 16.21 -5.22 2.57
CA ASP A 217 14.76 -5.30 2.68
C ASP A 217 14.27 -5.49 4.12
N LEU A 218 15.01 -6.14 5.03
CA LEU A 218 14.57 -6.32 6.41
C LEU A 218 14.52 -4.98 7.15
N VAL A 219 15.55 -4.14 6.95
CA VAL A 219 15.56 -2.78 7.50
C VAL A 219 14.50 -1.93 6.83
N ALA A 220 14.34 -2.05 5.50
CA ALA A 220 13.32 -1.33 4.74
C ALA A 220 11.89 -1.70 5.20
N ILE A 221 11.60 -2.98 5.35
CA ILE A 221 10.32 -3.49 5.89
C ILE A 221 10.08 -2.92 7.29
N GLY A 222 11.11 -2.92 8.15
CA GLY A 222 11.02 -2.32 9.49
C GLY A 222 10.60 -0.86 9.41
N ARG A 223 11.37 -0.04 8.70
CA ARG A 223 11.15 1.41 8.59
C ARG A 223 9.82 1.78 7.94
N THR A 224 9.43 1.10 6.88
CA THR A 224 8.16 1.41 6.17
C THR A 224 6.94 1.04 7.01
N ASN A 225 6.99 -0.06 7.76
CA ASN A 225 5.95 -0.39 8.73
C ASN A 225 5.92 0.62 9.86
N ASP A 226 7.06 0.94 10.47
CA ASP A 226 7.13 1.93 11.57
C ASP A 226 6.59 3.30 11.15
N ALA A 227 6.87 3.72 9.92
CA ALA A 227 6.33 4.97 9.36
C ALA A 227 4.79 5.03 9.44
N ILE A 228 4.11 3.91 9.25
CA ILE A 228 2.64 3.82 9.36
C ILE A 228 2.22 3.59 10.80
N LEU A 229 2.78 2.59 11.48
CA LEU A 229 2.38 2.15 12.81
C LEU A 229 2.54 3.23 13.88
N TYR A 230 3.56 4.06 13.77
CA TYR A 230 3.94 5.08 14.76
C TYR A 230 3.84 6.51 14.25
N GLY A 231 3.89 6.70 12.92
CA GLY A 231 3.86 8.02 12.28
C GLY A 231 2.63 8.27 11.40
N GLY A 232 1.81 7.25 11.17
CA GLY A 232 0.60 7.38 10.37
C GLY A 232 -0.48 8.18 11.07
N ASP A 233 -1.00 9.21 10.39
CA ASP A 233 -2.15 10.02 10.80
C ASP A 233 -3.21 9.93 9.69
N VAL A 234 -4.32 9.28 9.98
CA VAL A 234 -5.39 9.02 9.00
C VAL A 234 -6.69 9.63 9.47
N THR A 235 -7.38 10.32 8.57
CA THR A 235 -8.74 10.82 8.77
C THR A 235 -9.67 10.16 7.76
N LEU A 236 -10.72 9.50 8.25
CA LEU A 236 -11.79 8.92 7.46
C LEU A 236 -13.07 9.73 7.60
N SER A 237 -13.68 10.11 6.47
CA SER A 237 -15.05 10.62 6.46
C SER A 237 -16.01 9.44 6.44
N VAL A 238 -16.93 9.41 7.37
CA VAL A 238 -17.84 8.27 7.58
C VAL A 238 -19.29 8.71 7.71
N ARG A 239 -20.23 7.78 7.48
CA ARG A 239 -21.68 7.94 7.69
C ARG A 239 -22.19 7.02 8.78
N GLY A 240 -23.44 7.24 9.19
CA GLY A 240 -24.16 6.41 10.16
C GLY A 240 -23.95 6.88 11.61
N ASP A 241 -24.24 6.01 12.55
CA ASP A 241 -24.28 6.38 13.97
C ASP A 241 -22.88 6.58 14.59
N ASP A 242 -22.77 7.53 15.49
CA ASP A 242 -21.53 7.86 16.21
C ASP A 242 -21.22 6.85 17.33
N ALA A 243 -22.22 6.14 17.84
CA ALA A 243 -22.02 5.19 18.93
C ALA A 243 -21.15 4.00 18.49
N SER A 244 -21.42 3.43 17.33
CA SER A 244 -20.58 2.35 16.77
C SER A 244 -19.16 2.82 16.41
N ILE A 245 -18.98 4.09 16.03
CA ILE A 245 -17.64 4.67 15.81
C ILE A 245 -16.89 4.78 17.15
N ALA A 246 -17.57 5.23 18.21
CA ALA A 246 -16.98 5.34 19.55
C ALA A 246 -16.62 3.97 20.13
N GLU A 247 -17.41 2.94 19.85
CA GLU A 247 -17.17 1.56 20.30
C GLU A 247 -15.96 0.92 19.62
N ILE A 248 -15.89 1.00 18.28
CA ILE A 248 -14.82 0.35 17.51
C ILE A 248 -13.51 1.14 17.56
N GLY A 249 -13.60 2.47 17.63
CA GLY A 249 -12.50 3.41 17.46
C GLY A 249 -11.25 3.12 18.30
N PRO A 250 -11.36 2.80 19.61
CA PRO A 250 -10.19 2.47 20.44
C PRO A 250 -9.39 1.24 19.97
N ARG A 251 -10.00 0.36 19.17
CA ARG A 251 -9.38 -0.87 18.65
C ARG A 251 -8.69 -0.67 17.29
N VAL A 252 -8.91 0.48 16.64
CA VAL A 252 -8.42 0.73 15.27
C VAL A 252 -6.92 1.08 15.22
N PRO A 253 -6.37 2.00 16.03
CA PRO A 253 -4.96 2.36 15.94
C PRO A 253 -4.03 1.19 16.33
N SER A 254 -2.76 1.28 15.90
CA SER A 254 -1.72 0.28 16.15
C SER A 254 -1.50 -0.02 17.64
N ASN A 255 -1.71 0.96 18.53
CA ASN A 255 -1.56 0.80 19.98
C ASN A 255 -2.63 -0.09 20.65
N SER A 256 -3.59 -0.59 19.88
CA SER A 256 -4.51 -1.64 20.33
C SER A 256 -3.86 -3.02 20.39
N SER A 257 -2.69 -3.18 19.79
CA SER A 257 -1.92 -4.42 19.82
C SER A 257 -0.94 -4.48 21.01
N PRO A 258 -0.77 -5.63 21.67
CA PRO A 258 0.26 -5.83 22.70
C PRO A 258 1.69 -5.76 22.15
N ASP A 259 1.90 -5.91 20.85
CA ASP A 259 3.19 -5.79 20.20
C ASP A 259 3.62 -4.32 19.96
N HIS A 260 2.72 -3.36 20.14
CA HIS A 260 3.01 -1.93 19.96
C HIS A 260 4.09 -1.42 20.93
N GLY A 261 4.86 -0.39 20.51
CA GLY A 261 5.82 0.33 21.34
C GLY A 261 7.28 -0.06 21.11
N ARG A 262 7.57 -0.85 20.07
CA ARG A 262 8.94 -1.21 19.66
C ARG A 262 9.08 -1.08 18.15
N PRO A 263 10.29 -0.80 17.61
CA PRO A 263 10.53 -0.85 16.18
C PRO A 263 10.10 -2.17 15.56
N PHE A 264 9.41 -2.11 14.44
CA PHE A 264 8.84 -3.28 13.76
C PHE A 264 9.88 -4.34 13.43
N ARG A 265 11.10 -3.93 13.10
CA ARG A 265 12.21 -4.86 12.87
C ARG A 265 12.44 -5.79 14.06
N GLU A 266 12.33 -5.30 15.29
CA GLU A 266 12.49 -6.10 16.52
C GLU A 266 11.30 -7.05 16.73
N ILE A 267 10.08 -6.56 16.46
CA ILE A 267 8.87 -7.36 16.50
C ILE A 267 8.98 -8.50 15.47
N PHE A 268 9.33 -8.18 14.23
CA PHE A 268 9.45 -9.12 13.13
C PHE A 268 10.51 -10.21 13.41
N ALA A 269 11.66 -9.82 13.97
CA ALA A 269 12.69 -10.78 14.39
C ALA A 269 12.19 -11.74 15.49
N ARG A 270 11.39 -11.26 16.47
CA ARG A 270 10.78 -12.07 17.52
C ARG A 270 9.89 -13.17 16.97
N TYR A 271 9.21 -12.91 15.85
CA TYR A 271 8.34 -13.86 15.16
C TYR A 271 9.03 -14.62 14.01
N ASN A 272 10.38 -14.68 14.02
CA ASN A 272 11.19 -15.36 13.00
C ASN A 272 10.93 -14.88 11.57
N HIS A 273 10.66 -13.59 11.39
CA HIS A 273 10.33 -12.93 10.12
C HIS A 273 9.08 -13.49 9.44
N ASP A 274 8.12 -13.94 10.24
CA ASP A 274 6.82 -14.44 9.78
C ASP A 274 5.72 -13.43 10.14
N PHE A 275 5.22 -12.69 9.14
CA PHE A 275 4.14 -11.71 9.29
C PHE A 275 2.86 -12.30 9.87
N TYR A 276 2.55 -13.54 9.54
CA TYR A 276 1.30 -14.19 9.95
C TYR A 276 1.25 -14.55 11.43
N ARG A 277 2.40 -14.51 12.11
CA ARG A 277 2.49 -14.74 13.56
C ARG A 277 2.40 -13.48 14.39
N ILE A 278 2.56 -12.31 13.77
CA ILE A 278 2.39 -11.02 14.44
C ILE A 278 0.90 -10.78 14.68
N ASP A 279 0.58 -10.19 15.82
CA ASP A 279 -0.79 -9.78 16.10
C ASP A 279 -1.35 -8.89 14.98
N PRO A 280 -2.40 -9.32 14.26
CA PRO A 280 -2.95 -8.54 13.15
C PRO A 280 -3.48 -7.17 13.59
N LEU A 281 -3.78 -6.98 14.86
CA LEU A 281 -4.20 -5.69 15.41
C LEU A 281 -3.08 -4.64 15.40
N LEU A 282 -1.82 -5.03 15.23
CA LEU A 282 -0.71 -4.10 15.11
C LEU A 282 -0.79 -3.28 13.80
N PHE A 283 -1.18 -3.90 12.70
CA PHE A 283 -1.12 -3.29 11.37
C PHE A 283 -2.21 -2.23 11.16
N SER A 284 -1.94 -1.02 11.66
CA SER A 284 -2.80 0.16 11.53
C SER A 284 -1.98 1.42 11.83
N PRO A 285 -2.40 2.61 11.39
CA PRO A 285 -1.75 3.87 11.77
C PRO A 285 -1.75 4.14 13.26
N GLY A 286 -0.78 4.94 13.72
CA GLY A 286 -0.69 5.36 15.12
C GLY A 286 -1.86 6.24 15.55
N LEU A 287 -2.36 7.11 14.66
CA LEU A 287 -3.47 8.03 14.93
C LEU A 287 -4.55 7.88 13.85
N VAL A 288 -5.77 7.57 14.28
CA VAL A 288 -6.93 7.43 13.40
C VAL A 288 -8.05 8.36 13.85
N LYS A 289 -8.58 9.13 12.92
CA LYS A 289 -9.65 10.09 13.13
C LYS A 289 -10.84 9.74 12.25
N PHE A 290 -12.02 9.88 12.81
CA PHE A 290 -13.29 9.76 12.08
C PHE A 290 -14.00 11.10 12.10
N VAL A 291 -14.52 11.51 10.94
CA VAL A 291 -15.39 12.67 10.80
C VAL A 291 -16.72 12.16 10.24
N ASN A 292 -17.75 12.18 11.07
CA ASN A 292 -19.09 11.79 10.63
C ASN A 292 -19.69 12.93 9.80
N VAL A 293 -19.91 12.68 8.50
CA VAL A 293 -20.40 13.70 7.57
C VAL A 293 -21.89 14.02 7.74
N GLU A 294 -22.64 13.19 8.49
CA GLU A 294 -24.07 13.39 8.76
C GLU A 294 -24.29 14.17 10.05
N THR A 295 -23.51 13.91 11.10
CA THR A 295 -23.65 14.55 12.42
C THR A 295 -22.66 15.68 12.65
N GLY A 296 -21.55 15.72 11.88
CA GLY A 296 -20.44 16.65 12.08
C GLY A 296 -19.52 16.28 13.25
N GLN A 297 -19.79 15.18 13.96
CA GLN A 297 -18.96 14.74 15.08
C GLN A 297 -17.58 14.27 14.61
N ARG A 298 -16.59 14.48 15.48
CA ARG A 298 -15.21 14.08 15.27
C ARG A 298 -14.75 13.21 16.41
N HIS A 299 -14.14 12.07 16.04
CA HIS A 299 -13.54 11.13 16.98
C HIS A 299 -12.08 10.95 16.62
N ALA A 300 -11.21 10.85 17.61
CA ALA A 300 -9.77 10.61 17.42
C ALA A 300 -9.30 9.53 18.41
N PHE A 301 -8.55 8.57 17.90
CA PHE A 301 -8.07 7.41 18.64
C PHE A 301 -6.60 7.14 18.34
N GLY A 302 -5.85 6.70 19.35
CA GLY A 302 -4.42 6.47 19.25
C GLY A 302 -3.59 7.75 19.38
N GLN A 303 -2.32 7.63 19.10
CA GLN A 303 -1.35 8.73 19.11
C GLN A 303 -0.11 8.40 18.30
N LEU A 304 0.58 9.41 17.82
CA LEU A 304 1.89 9.25 17.18
C LEU A 304 2.96 8.92 18.22
N ALA A 305 3.98 8.15 17.81
CA ALA A 305 5.10 7.77 18.66
C ALA A 305 6.44 8.17 18.02
N PRO A 306 6.80 9.48 18.03
CA PRO A 306 7.97 10.01 17.37
C PRO A 306 9.29 9.40 17.91
N ASP A 307 9.33 9.02 19.19
CA ASP A 307 10.53 8.42 19.80
C ASP A 307 10.83 7.05 19.17
N VAL A 308 9.82 6.21 18.93
CA VAL A 308 9.98 4.92 18.27
C VAL A 308 10.42 5.10 16.81
N LEU A 309 9.87 6.12 16.12
CA LEU A 309 10.29 6.47 14.77
C LEU A 309 11.76 6.93 14.72
N ALA A 310 12.17 7.79 15.65
CA ALA A 310 13.55 8.25 15.73
C ALA A 310 14.52 7.08 15.96
N GLU A 311 14.17 6.13 16.83
CA GLU A 311 14.95 4.92 17.04
C GLU A 311 15.02 4.05 15.76
N SER A 312 13.89 3.81 15.12
CA SER A 312 13.81 2.98 13.89
C SER A 312 14.61 3.57 12.74
N PHE A 313 14.53 4.89 12.54
CA PHE A 313 15.16 5.57 11.41
C PHE A 313 16.65 5.86 11.61
N ALA A 314 17.13 5.92 12.85
CA ALA A 314 18.54 6.11 13.17
C ALA A 314 19.40 4.85 13.03
N LYS A 315 18.82 3.66 13.21
CA LYS A 315 19.55 2.39 13.12
C LYS A 315 19.92 2.10 11.64
N LYS A 316 21.22 1.91 11.38
CA LYS A 316 21.74 1.44 10.08
C LYS A 316 21.47 -0.03 9.90
#